data_cfbbb93c87b1df3276583cffdf928c49
#
_entry.id   cfbbb93c87b1df3276583cffdf928c49
#
_cell.length_a   1.000
_cell.length_b   1.000
_cell.length_c   1.000
_cell.angle_alpha   90.00
_cell.angle_beta   90.00
_cell.angle_gamma   90.00
#
_symmetry.space_group_name_H-M   'P 1'
#
loop_
_entity.id
_entity.type
_entity.pdbx_description
1 polymer ?
#
loop_
_entity_poly.entity_id
_entity_poly.type
_entity_poly.pdbx_seq_one_letter_code
_entity_poly.pdbx_strand_id
1 'polypeptide(L)'
;MPKETVKLIECPRDAWQGLGRQIPSELKARYVRALISAGFKHIDAASFVSPKAVPQTADSEKVLEQIHVPDEVEIIGIVVNERGAERAIATQAVSTLGFPCSISETFLRKNQNQTVEECYRVLESIKRKSEIARLGIVAYVSMAFGNPYGDPWDKMQVLGAINKLVDLGIKSISLADTVGMAAPDLIHAVFQSVTGEYAECDIGVHLHSAPGEAAAKVLAAYDAGCRRFDSAIGGLGGCPFAQDALVGNIPTESVIRALQQRSVEFEISNSLSDVLALNSEIASNYT
;
A
#
# COMPACT_ATOMS: atom_id res chain seq x y z
N MET A 1 -8.48 29.72 -1.70
CA MET A 1 -9.07 28.45 -1.29
C MET A 1 -8.01 27.71 -0.49
N PRO A 2 -8.33 26.96 0.56
CA PRO A 2 -7.32 26.12 1.20
C PRO A 2 -6.72 25.18 0.14
N LYS A 3 -5.40 25.01 0.17
CA LYS A 3 -4.72 24.06 -0.71
C LYS A 3 -5.25 22.65 -0.41
N GLU A 4 -5.64 21.95 -1.44
CA GLU A 4 -6.13 20.59 -1.29
C GLU A 4 -4.93 19.67 -1.03
N THR A 5 -4.92 19.01 0.13
CA THR A 5 -3.83 18.11 0.51
C THR A 5 -4.14 16.69 0.02
N VAL A 6 -3.15 16.06 -0.62
CA VAL A 6 -3.21 14.65 -1.01
C VAL A 6 -2.15 13.89 -0.23
N LYS A 7 -2.55 12.80 0.41
CA LYS A 7 -1.67 11.87 1.10
C LYS A 7 -1.05 10.91 0.08
N LEU A 8 0.27 10.97 -0.09
CA LEU A 8 1.03 10.08 -0.97
C LEU A 8 1.82 9.09 -0.13
N ILE A 9 1.55 7.80 -0.31
CA ILE A 9 2.27 6.71 0.35
C ILE A 9 3.26 6.12 -0.65
N GLU A 10 4.55 6.19 -0.32
CA GLU A 10 5.59 5.54 -1.09
C GLU A 10 5.77 4.11 -0.61
N CYS A 11 5.74 3.13 -1.52
CA CYS A 11 5.65 1.70 -1.22
C CYS A 11 6.89 0.90 -1.66
N PRO A 12 8.12 1.21 -1.20
CA PRO A 12 9.32 0.46 -1.58
C PRO A 12 9.25 -1.02 -1.19
N ARG A 13 8.63 -1.35 -0.06
CA ARG A 13 8.43 -2.74 0.37
C ARG A 13 7.66 -3.54 -0.69
N ASP A 14 6.58 -2.97 -1.21
CA ASP A 14 5.76 -3.62 -2.25
C ASP A 14 6.53 -3.72 -3.57
N ALA A 15 7.23 -2.67 -3.94
CA ALA A 15 8.08 -2.65 -5.12
C ALA A 15 9.12 -3.78 -5.13
N TRP A 16 9.67 -4.12 -3.97
CA TRP A 16 10.76 -5.09 -3.86
C TRP A 16 10.32 -6.54 -3.67
N GLN A 17 9.13 -6.79 -3.11
CA GLN A 17 8.73 -8.12 -2.62
C GLN A 17 8.82 -9.23 -3.67
N GLY A 18 8.65 -8.91 -4.95
CA GLY A 18 8.70 -9.85 -6.07
C GLY A 18 10.06 -9.96 -6.77
N LEU A 19 11.08 -9.21 -6.32
CA LEU A 19 12.40 -9.25 -6.97
C LEU A 19 13.12 -10.57 -6.73
N GLY A 20 13.79 -11.05 -7.77
CA GLY A 20 14.40 -12.39 -7.78
C GLY A 20 15.64 -12.53 -6.90
N ARG A 21 16.38 -11.43 -6.68
CA ARG A 21 17.60 -11.40 -5.87
C ARG A 21 17.39 -10.61 -4.59
N GLN A 22 17.97 -11.09 -3.49
CA GLN A 22 17.89 -10.42 -2.20
C GLN A 22 18.63 -9.10 -2.21
N ILE A 23 17.92 -7.99 -1.97
CA ILE A 23 18.51 -6.66 -1.77
C ILE A 23 19.20 -6.63 -0.39
N PRO A 24 20.45 -6.14 -0.25
CA PRO A 24 21.07 -5.97 1.05
C PRO A 24 20.29 -5.03 1.97
N SER A 25 20.23 -5.34 3.27
CA SER A 25 19.51 -4.52 4.26
C SER A 25 20.02 -3.08 4.29
N GLU A 26 21.32 -2.90 4.10
CA GLU A 26 21.98 -1.57 4.06
C GLU A 26 21.50 -0.73 2.88
N LEU A 27 21.27 -1.36 1.72
CA LEU A 27 20.76 -0.68 0.53
C LEU A 27 19.27 -0.31 0.70
N LYS A 28 18.47 -1.21 1.27
CA LYS A 28 17.07 -0.91 1.63
C LYS A 28 16.98 0.25 2.61
N ALA A 29 17.79 0.22 3.67
CA ALA A 29 17.82 1.30 4.67
C ALA A 29 18.28 2.63 4.06
N ARG A 30 19.28 2.60 3.17
CA ARG A 30 19.73 3.79 2.42
C ARG A 30 18.63 4.37 1.55
N TYR A 31 17.84 3.50 0.90
CA TYR A 31 16.69 3.91 0.08
C TYR A 31 15.61 4.61 0.92
N VAL A 32 15.22 4.02 2.06
CA VAL A 32 14.21 4.62 2.94
C VAL A 32 14.70 5.95 3.52
N ARG A 33 15.97 6.05 3.91
CA ARG A 33 16.56 7.34 4.33
C ARG A 33 16.53 8.39 3.22
N ALA A 34 16.78 7.99 1.97
CA ALA A 34 16.69 8.90 0.84
C ALA A 34 15.25 9.39 0.60
N LEU A 35 14.24 8.53 0.77
CA LEU A 35 12.82 8.93 0.73
C LEU A 35 12.49 9.96 1.81
N ILE A 36 12.89 9.70 3.06
CA ILE A 36 12.70 10.65 4.18
C ILE A 36 13.37 11.99 3.86
N SER A 37 14.61 11.96 3.37
CA SER A 37 15.36 13.17 2.98
C SER A 37 14.72 13.90 1.80
N ALA A 38 14.05 13.20 0.90
CA ALA A 38 13.28 13.79 -0.21
C ALA A 38 11.96 14.44 0.24
N GLY A 39 11.51 14.21 1.48
CA GLY A 39 10.31 14.79 2.06
C GLY A 39 9.09 13.88 2.08
N PHE A 40 9.24 12.59 1.77
CA PHE A 40 8.12 11.64 1.93
C PHE A 40 7.76 11.49 3.41
N LYS A 41 6.47 11.65 3.71
CA LYS A 41 5.92 11.56 5.07
C LYS A 41 5.26 10.22 5.37
N HIS A 42 4.93 9.42 4.36
CA HIS A 42 4.23 8.14 4.51
C HIS A 42 4.95 7.08 3.67
N ILE A 43 5.51 6.06 4.32
CA ILE A 43 6.35 5.06 3.65
C ILE A 43 5.93 3.65 4.09
N ASP A 44 5.49 2.83 3.14
CA ASP A 44 5.34 1.38 3.34
C ASP A 44 6.71 0.72 3.16
N ALA A 45 7.44 0.61 4.27
CA ALA A 45 8.86 0.28 4.29
C ALA A 45 9.18 -1.16 4.69
N ALA A 46 8.25 -1.88 5.34
CA ALA A 46 8.57 -3.14 6.00
C ALA A 46 7.41 -4.16 5.92
N SER A 47 7.75 -5.44 6.04
CA SER A 47 6.75 -6.51 6.16
C SER A 47 7.22 -7.56 7.15
N PHE A 48 6.31 -7.97 8.03
CA PHE A 48 6.53 -8.96 9.09
C PHE A 48 5.82 -10.28 8.79
N VAL A 49 5.59 -10.56 7.52
CA VAL A 49 5.08 -11.85 7.04
C VAL A 49 6.14 -12.95 7.17
N SER A 50 5.74 -14.19 6.91
CA SER A 50 6.70 -15.31 6.95
C SER A 50 7.84 -15.11 5.94
N PRO A 51 9.11 -15.19 6.36
CA PRO A 51 10.26 -15.17 5.45
C PRO A 51 10.23 -16.25 4.36
N LYS A 52 9.51 -17.34 4.59
CA LYS A 52 9.30 -18.39 3.58
C LYS A 52 8.35 -17.95 2.48
N ALA A 53 7.37 -17.10 2.81
CA ALA A 53 6.41 -16.59 1.84
C ALA A 53 6.98 -15.41 1.04
N VAL A 54 7.68 -14.49 1.72
CA VAL A 54 8.30 -13.31 1.10
C VAL A 54 9.74 -13.15 1.61
N PRO A 55 10.70 -13.89 1.03
CA PRO A 55 12.11 -13.85 1.46
C PRO A 55 12.71 -12.45 1.43
N GLN A 56 12.32 -11.62 0.46
CA GLN A 56 12.82 -10.27 0.27
C GLN A 56 12.62 -9.36 1.49
N THR A 57 11.61 -9.60 2.31
CA THR A 57 11.29 -8.78 3.50
C THR A 57 11.71 -9.44 4.82
N ALA A 58 12.46 -10.53 4.76
CA ALA A 58 12.89 -11.30 5.94
C ALA A 58 13.79 -10.49 6.90
N ASP A 59 14.37 -9.41 6.41
CA ASP A 59 15.31 -8.52 7.11
C ASP A 59 14.67 -7.18 7.53
N SER A 60 13.34 -7.09 7.57
CA SER A 60 12.62 -5.83 7.87
C SER A 60 13.06 -5.18 9.18
N GLU A 61 13.24 -5.94 10.27
CA GLU A 61 13.74 -5.42 11.53
C GLU A 61 15.13 -4.81 11.37
N LYS A 62 16.04 -5.54 10.71
CA LYS A 62 17.40 -5.09 10.48
C LYS A 62 17.46 -3.84 9.61
N VAL A 63 16.55 -3.67 8.66
CA VAL A 63 16.42 -2.45 7.85
C VAL A 63 15.99 -1.28 8.74
N LEU A 64 14.95 -1.47 9.56
CA LEU A 64 14.40 -0.43 10.42
C LEU A 64 15.38 0.00 11.52
N GLU A 65 16.18 -0.91 12.08
CA GLU A 65 17.24 -0.60 13.05
C GLU A 65 18.31 0.40 12.51
N GLN A 66 18.44 0.49 11.19
CA GLN A 66 19.40 1.37 10.52
C GLN A 66 18.82 2.74 10.14
N ILE A 67 17.57 3.00 10.49
CA ILE A 67 16.86 4.21 10.07
C ILE A 67 16.47 5.01 11.32
N HIS A 68 16.84 6.28 11.33
CA HIS A 68 16.22 7.23 12.25
C HIS A 68 14.95 7.77 11.59
N VAL A 69 13.80 7.48 12.20
CA VAL A 69 12.50 7.92 11.70
C VAL A 69 12.11 9.19 12.44
N PRO A 70 11.97 10.35 11.75
CA PRO A 70 11.45 11.57 12.36
C PRO A 70 9.98 11.41 12.82
N ASP A 71 9.57 12.13 13.83
CA ASP A 71 8.21 12.03 14.43
C ASP A 71 7.09 12.31 13.42
N GLU A 72 7.36 13.14 12.40
CA GLU A 72 6.41 13.49 11.37
C GLU A 72 6.34 12.48 10.22
N VAL A 73 7.14 11.41 10.25
CA VAL A 73 7.16 10.35 9.21
C VAL A 73 6.45 9.12 9.69
N GLU A 74 5.44 8.70 8.94
CA GLU A 74 4.72 7.45 9.15
C GLU A 74 5.45 6.30 8.44
N ILE A 75 5.86 5.29 9.20
CA ILE A 75 6.34 4.00 8.67
C ILE A 75 5.23 2.97 8.79
N ILE A 76 4.81 2.44 7.65
CA ILE A 76 3.84 1.36 7.56
C ILE A 76 4.59 0.03 7.52
N GLY A 77 4.18 -0.91 8.39
CA GLY A 77 4.68 -2.29 8.40
C GLY A 77 3.56 -3.29 8.13
N ILE A 78 3.69 -4.11 7.10
CA ILE A 78 2.67 -5.09 6.73
C ILE A 78 2.70 -6.30 7.68
N VAL A 79 1.52 -6.66 8.17
CA VAL A 79 1.30 -7.79 9.07
C VAL A 79 0.08 -8.60 8.63
N VAL A 80 0.13 -9.93 8.76
CA VAL A 80 -0.97 -10.84 8.40
C VAL A 80 -1.43 -11.74 9.56
N ASN A 81 -0.78 -11.60 10.72
CA ASN A 81 -1.10 -12.35 11.94
C ASN A 81 -0.56 -11.61 13.17
N GLU A 82 -0.97 -12.08 14.35
CA GLU A 82 -0.60 -11.48 15.64
C GLU A 82 0.91 -11.49 15.89
N ARG A 83 1.61 -12.56 15.52
CA ARG A 83 3.07 -12.64 15.68
C ARG A 83 3.80 -11.60 14.83
N GLY A 84 3.32 -11.36 13.61
CA GLY A 84 3.85 -10.29 12.75
C GLY A 84 3.62 -8.91 13.39
N ALA A 85 2.43 -8.68 13.94
CA ALA A 85 2.11 -7.44 14.63
C ALA A 85 3.01 -7.20 15.86
N GLU A 86 3.24 -8.23 16.67
CA GLU A 86 4.16 -8.15 17.82
C GLU A 86 5.59 -7.82 17.41
N ARG A 87 6.09 -8.43 16.30
CA ARG A 87 7.41 -8.10 15.75
C ARG A 87 7.47 -6.65 15.27
N ALA A 88 6.44 -6.19 14.55
CA ALA A 88 6.37 -4.80 14.08
C ALA A 88 6.38 -3.80 15.24
N ILE A 89 5.56 -4.03 16.27
CA ILE A 89 5.47 -3.20 17.49
C ILE A 89 6.83 -3.16 18.20
N ALA A 90 7.51 -4.30 18.30
CA ALA A 90 8.80 -4.39 18.98
C ALA A 90 9.91 -3.55 18.34
N THR A 91 9.80 -3.20 17.04
CA THR A 91 10.80 -2.36 16.35
C THR A 91 10.80 -0.91 16.84
N GLN A 92 9.69 -0.42 17.40
CA GLN A 92 9.47 0.98 17.76
C GLN A 92 9.63 1.99 16.62
N ALA A 93 9.91 1.52 15.40
CA ALA A 93 10.05 2.33 14.19
C ALA A 93 8.76 2.35 13.34
N VAL A 94 7.92 1.32 13.49
CA VAL A 94 6.62 1.26 12.81
C VAL A 94 5.60 2.08 13.58
N SER A 95 4.93 2.99 12.89
CA SER A 95 3.85 3.82 13.45
C SER A 95 2.45 3.38 13.00
N THR A 96 2.36 2.61 11.90
CA THR A 96 1.09 2.09 11.37
C THR A 96 1.24 0.63 10.93
N LEU A 97 0.33 -0.22 11.37
CA LEU A 97 0.24 -1.61 10.90
C LEU A 97 -0.61 -1.66 9.62
N GLY A 98 -0.05 -2.21 8.56
CA GLY A 98 -0.76 -2.48 7.31
C GLY A 98 -1.30 -3.90 7.29
N PHE A 99 -2.61 -4.08 7.12
CA PHE A 99 -3.22 -5.40 7.10
C PHE A 99 -3.92 -5.66 5.76
N PRO A 100 -3.46 -6.64 4.96
CA PRO A 100 -4.14 -7.04 3.73
C PRO A 100 -5.34 -7.95 4.06
N CYS A 101 -6.53 -7.50 3.72
CA CYS A 101 -7.74 -8.30 3.62
C CYS A 101 -8.17 -8.43 2.16
N SER A 102 -9.25 -9.13 1.87
CA SER A 102 -9.77 -9.27 0.51
C SER A 102 -11.26 -9.55 0.49
N ILE A 103 -11.92 -9.12 -0.59
CA ILE A 103 -13.28 -9.56 -0.90
C ILE A 103 -13.31 -10.87 -1.67
N SER A 104 -12.18 -11.32 -2.24
CA SER A 104 -12.05 -12.62 -2.90
C SER A 104 -11.61 -13.70 -1.91
N GLU A 105 -12.48 -14.70 -1.68
CA GLU A 105 -12.16 -15.83 -0.81
C GLU A 105 -11.03 -16.67 -1.39
N THR A 106 -11.03 -16.87 -2.71
CA THR A 106 -9.97 -17.62 -3.40
C THR A 106 -8.61 -16.95 -3.21
N PHE A 107 -8.55 -15.62 -3.26
CA PHE A 107 -7.32 -14.88 -3.00
C PHE A 107 -6.83 -15.08 -1.56
N LEU A 108 -7.70 -14.94 -0.57
CA LEU A 108 -7.35 -15.15 0.85
C LEU A 108 -6.83 -16.56 1.11
N ARG A 109 -7.50 -17.58 0.56
CA ARG A 109 -7.06 -18.98 0.71
C ARG A 109 -5.68 -19.21 0.10
N LYS A 110 -5.42 -18.68 -1.09
CA LYS A 110 -4.14 -18.84 -1.79
C LYS A 110 -2.98 -18.11 -1.09
N ASN A 111 -3.23 -16.91 -0.55
CA ASN A 111 -2.18 -16.03 -0.07
C ASN A 111 -1.96 -16.07 1.44
N GLN A 112 -3.02 -16.29 2.20
CA GLN A 112 -2.99 -16.27 3.67
C GLN A 112 -3.47 -17.57 4.29
N ASN A 113 -3.97 -18.51 3.48
CA ASN A 113 -4.60 -19.76 3.93
C ASN A 113 -5.73 -19.51 4.95
N GLN A 114 -6.55 -18.49 4.71
CA GLN A 114 -7.63 -18.05 5.57
C GLN A 114 -8.96 -17.98 4.82
N THR A 115 -10.06 -18.11 5.54
CA THR A 115 -11.38 -17.69 5.10
C THR A 115 -11.55 -16.17 5.34
N VAL A 116 -12.61 -15.59 4.80
CA VAL A 116 -12.95 -14.17 5.05
C VAL A 116 -13.19 -13.93 6.54
N GLU A 117 -13.93 -14.83 7.23
CA GLU A 117 -14.22 -14.72 8.66
C GLU A 117 -12.96 -14.83 9.53
N GLU A 118 -12.04 -15.73 9.16
CA GLU A 118 -10.76 -15.87 9.85
C GLU A 118 -9.90 -14.63 9.69
N CYS A 119 -9.86 -14.05 8.48
CA CYS A 119 -9.16 -12.81 8.19
C CYS A 119 -9.65 -11.65 9.09
N TYR A 120 -10.96 -11.44 9.21
CA TYR A 120 -11.52 -10.39 10.07
C TYR A 120 -11.28 -10.66 11.58
N ARG A 121 -11.33 -11.92 12.03
CA ARG A 121 -10.99 -12.26 13.44
C ARG A 121 -9.53 -11.95 13.76
N VAL A 122 -8.62 -12.26 12.84
CA VAL A 122 -7.20 -11.91 12.99
C VAL A 122 -7.00 -10.41 13.01
N LEU A 123 -7.67 -9.69 12.11
CA LEU A 123 -7.62 -8.22 12.05
C LEU A 123 -8.11 -7.58 13.34
N GLU A 124 -9.21 -8.07 13.92
CA GLU A 124 -9.73 -7.60 15.21
C GLU A 124 -8.71 -7.78 16.35
N SER A 125 -8.01 -8.92 16.37
CA SER A 125 -6.96 -9.17 17.36
C SER A 125 -5.76 -8.24 17.17
N ILE A 126 -5.33 -8.02 15.92
CA ILE A 126 -4.25 -7.09 15.59
C ILE A 126 -4.63 -5.65 15.95
N LYS A 127 -5.87 -5.25 15.70
CA LYS A 127 -6.38 -3.92 16.08
C LYS A 127 -6.26 -3.67 17.57
N ARG A 128 -6.68 -4.63 18.42
CA ARG A 128 -6.51 -4.53 19.87
C ARG A 128 -5.04 -4.33 20.28
N LYS A 129 -4.11 -5.05 19.64
CA LYS A 129 -2.66 -4.88 19.87
C LYS A 129 -2.17 -3.49 19.43
N SER A 130 -2.64 -3.00 18.29
CA SER A 130 -2.27 -1.67 17.78
C SER A 130 -2.74 -0.55 18.73
N GLU A 131 -3.96 -0.66 19.27
CA GLU A 131 -4.49 0.30 20.25
C GLU A 131 -3.65 0.35 21.53
N ILE A 132 -3.29 -0.81 22.07
CA ILE A 132 -2.41 -0.90 23.26
C ILE A 132 -1.05 -0.27 22.98
N ALA A 133 -0.50 -0.50 21.79
CA ALA A 133 0.78 0.04 21.36
C ALA A 133 0.70 1.50 20.87
N ARG A 134 -0.50 2.08 20.75
CA ARG A 134 -0.78 3.40 20.18
C ARG A 134 -0.30 3.56 18.73
N LEU A 135 -0.41 2.49 17.94
CA LEU A 135 -0.11 2.51 16.51
C LEU A 135 -1.38 2.69 15.70
N GLY A 136 -1.23 3.32 14.53
CA GLY A 136 -2.24 3.33 13.48
C GLY A 136 -2.47 1.93 12.89
N ILE A 137 -3.60 1.79 12.17
CA ILE A 137 -3.85 0.61 11.35
C ILE A 137 -4.48 1.05 10.02
N VAL A 138 -3.98 0.50 8.92
CA VAL A 138 -4.56 0.63 7.60
C VAL A 138 -4.93 -0.74 7.05
N ALA A 139 -6.16 -0.90 6.56
CA ALA A 139 -6.61 -2.12 5.91
C ALA A 139 -6.51 -1.97 4.38
N TYR A 140 -5.86 -2.91 3.71
CA TYR A 140 -5.79 -3.01 2.26
C TYR A 140 -6.85 -4.00 1.78
N VAL A 141 -7.87 -3.53 1.06
CA VAL A 141 -8.92 -4.38 0.50
C VAL A 141 -8.49 -4.86 -0.87
N SER A 142 -7.85 -6.02 -0.93
CA SER A 142 -7.42 -6.66 -2.17
C SER A 142 -8.62 -7.08 -3.02
N MET A 143 -8.43 -7.10 -4.34
CA MET A 143 -9.45 -7.42 -5.35
C MET A 143 -10.66 -6.47 -5.33
N ALA A 144 -10.47 -5.23 -4.87
CA ALA A 144 -11.54 -4.23 -4.77
C ALA A 144 -12.13 -3.82 -6.13
N PHE A 145 -11.43 -4.08 -7.22
CA PHE A 145 -11.85 -3.71 -8.58
C PHE A 145 -12.07 -4.93 -9.50
N GLY A 146 -12.22 -6.12 -8.93
CA GLY A 146 -12.38 -7.38 -9.65
C GLY A 146 -11.31 -8.40 -9.31
N ASN A 147 -11.49 -9.63 -9.79
CA ASN A 147 -10.55 -10.71 -9.53
C ASN A 147 -10.46 -11.66 -10.74
N PRO A 148 -9.31 -12.34 -10.94
CA PRO A 148 -9.12 -13.27 -12.05
C PRO A 148 -9.61 -14.71 -11.75
N TYR A 149 -10.18 -14.93 -10.56
CA TYR A 149 -10.53 -16.28 -10.06
C TYR A 149 -11.97 -16.67 -10.37
N GLY A 150 -12.79 -15.73 -10.87
CA GLY A 150 -14.23 -15.96 -11.06
C GLY A 150 -15.03 -15.90 -9.77
N ASP A 151 -14.46 -15.42 -8.67
CA ASP A 151 -15.23 -15.12 -7.46
C ASP A 151 -16.24 -14.02 -7.77
N PRO A 152 -17.44 -14.05 -7.18
CA PRO A 152 -18.41 -13.00 -7.33
C PRO A 152 -17.80 -11.64 -6.99
N TRP A 153 -18.12 -10.62 -7.80
CA TRP A 153 -17.66 -9.27 -7.57
C TRP A 153 -18.74 -8.26 -7.99
N ASP A 154 -19.04 -7.34 -7.10
CA ASP A 154 -19.82 -6.14 -7.39
C ASP A 154 -19.46 -5.01 -6.40
N LYS A 155 -19.98 -3.82 -6.62
CA LYS A 155 -19.74 -2.67 -5.74
C LYS A 155 -20.28 -2.88 -4.31
N MET A 156 -21.35 -3.65 -4.15
CA MET A 156 -21.95 -3.91 -2.83
C MET A 156 -21.03 -4.76 -1.96
N GLN A 157 -20.26 -5.67 -2.57
CA GLN A 157 -19.24 -6.44 -1.83
C GLN A 157 -18.11 -5.56 -1.34
N VAL A 158 -17.68 -4.57 -2.14
CA VAL A 158 -16.68 -3.58 -1.72
C VAL A 158 -17.20 -2.75 -0.54
N LEU A 159 -18.41 -2.20 -0.66
CA LEU A 159 -19.07 -1.45 0.42
C LEU A 159 -19.26 -2.31 1.67
N GLY A 160 -19.66 -3.56 1.51
CA GLY A 160 -19.81 -4.51 2.62
C GLY A 160 -18.50 -4.81 3.34
N ALA A 161 -17.38 -4.87 2.61
CA ALA A 161 -16.05 -5.01 3.22
C ALA A 161 -15.65 -3.74 3.99
N ILE A 162 -15.91 -2.56 3.43
CA ILE A 162 -15.64 -1.28 4.09
C ILE A 162 -16.48 -1.17 5.37
N ASN A 163 -17.77 -1.48 5.32
CA ASN A 163 -18.65 -1.50 6.50
C ASN A 163 -18.08 -2.34 7.63
N LYS A 164 -17.66 -3.58 7.33
CA LYS A 164 -17.03 -4.46 8.33
C LYS A 164 -15.78 -3.86 8.95
N LEU A 165 -14.96 -3.17 8.17
CA LEU A 165 -13.77 -2.48 8.65
C LEU A 165 -14.12 -1.30 9.55
N VAL A 166 -15.12 -0.50 9.15
CA VAL A 166 -15.62 0.63 9.93
C VAL A 166 -16.25 0.17 11.24
N ASP A 167 -17.04 -0.90 11.23
CA ASP A 167 -17.62 -1.52 12.43
C ASP A 167 -16.54 -1.99 13.41
N LEU A 168 -15.40 -2.45 12.90
CA LEU A 168 -14.21 -2.73 13.72
C LEU A 168 -13.47 -1.45 14.18
N GLY A 169 -13.92 -0.25 13.78
CA GLY A 169 -13.28 1.02 14.10
C GLY A 169 -12.03 1.31 13.28
N ILE A 170 -11.85 0.68 12.12
CA ILE A 170 -10.74 0.94 11.19
C ILE A 170 -11.20 2.01 10.21
N LYS A 171 -10.53 3.17 10.23
CA LYS A 171 -10.90 4.32 9.40
C LYS A 171 -9.91 4.58 8.25
N SER A 172 -8.72 4.01 8.28
CA SER A 172 -7.76 4.11 7.18
C SER A 172 -7.84 2.85 6.32
N ILE A 173 -8.27 3.00 5.07
CA ILE A 173 -8.57 1.89 4.16
C ILE A 173 -7.97 2.21 2.78
N SER A 174 -7.30 1.25 2.16
CA SER A 174 -6.81 1.35 0.79
C SER A 174 -7.48 0.30 -0.11
N LEU A 175 -8.17 0.74 -1.16
CA LEU A 175 -8.79 -0.14 -2.14
C LEU A 175 -7.75 -0.57 -3.17
N ALA A 176 -7.46 -1.87 -3.25
CA ALA A 176 -6.38 -2.37 -4.08
C ALA A 176 -6.88 -2.99 -5.40
N ASP A 177 -6.35 -2.48 -6.50
CA ASP A 177 -6.42 -3.09 -7.84
C ASP A 177 -5.27 -4.11 -7.97
N THR A 178 -5.38 -5.19 -7.20
CA THR A 178 -4.29 -6.16 -6.94
C THR A 178 -3.67 -6.75 -8.21
N VAL A 179 -4.44 -6.84 -9.30
CA VAL A 179 -4.03 -7.45 -10.57
C VAL A 179 -4.06 -6.46 -11.75
N GLY A 180 -4.27 -5.17 -11.48
CA GLY A 180 -4.23 -4.13 -12.50
C GLY A 180 -5.42 -4.12 -13.48
N MET A 181 -6.52 -4.79 -13.15
CA MET A 181 -7.70 -4.93 -14.03
C MET A 181 -8.59 -3.70 -14.08
N ALA A 182 -8.45 -2.78 -13.13
CA ALA A 182 -9.36 -1.64 -13.01
C ALA A 182 -9.22 -0.67 -14.18
N ALA A 183 -10.29 -0.51 -14.97
CA ALA A 183 -10.40 0.58 -15.92
C ALA A 183 -10.70 1.91 -15.18
N PRO A 184 -10.31 3.07 -15.73
CA PRO A 184 -10.57 4.37 -15.11
C PRO A 184 -12.03 4.60 -14.73
N ASP A 185 -12.99 4.25 -15.59
CA ASP A 185 -14.42 4.41 -15.33
C ASP A 185 -14.88 3.56 -14.14
N LEU A 186 -14.33 2.34 -13.98
CA LEU A 186 -14.62 1.48 -12.85
C LEU A 186 -14.06 2.06 -11.55
N ILE A 187 -12.82 2.55 -11.57
CA ILE A 187 -12.19 3.23 -10.43
C ILE A 187 -13.05 4.40 -9.98
N HIS A 188 -13.43 5.27 -10.93
CA HIS A 188 -14.29 6.42 -10.64
C HIS A 188 -15.64 5.99 -10.03
N ALA A 189 -16.33 5.01 -10.63
CA ALA A 189 -17.63 4.56 -10.18
C ALA A 189 -17.62 3.88 -8.79
N VAL A 190 -16.57 3.11 -8.49
CA VAL A 190 -16.39 2.50 -7.16
C VAL A 190 -16.08 3.57 -6.14
N PHE A 191 -15.11 4.44 -6.43
CA PHE A 191 -14.67 5.45 -5.47
C PHE A 191 -15.75 6.48 -5.17
N GLN A 192 -16.52 6.91 -6.16
CA GLN A 192 -17.66 7.80 -5.97
C GLN A 192 -18.72 7.21 -5.03
N SER A 193 -18.95 5.90 -5.10
CA SER A 193 -19.89 5.21 -4.19
C SER A 193 -19.37 5.19 -2.76
N VAL A 194 -18.06 5.09 -2.58
CA VAL A 194 -17.39 5.03 -1.28
C VAL A 194 -17.32 6.40 -0.61
N THR A 195 -16.88 7.44 -1.32
CA THR A 195 -16.70 8.79 -0.74
C THR A 195 -17.99 9.41 -0.25
N GLY A 196 -19.12 9.10 -0.86
CA GLY A 196 -20.45 9.58 -0.44
C GLY A 196 -20.92 8.98 0.89
N GLU A 197 -20.51 7.76 1.21
CA GLU A 197 -20.99 7.00 2.38
C GLU A 197 -20.05 7.05 3.57
N TYR A 198 -18.73 7.16 3.34
CA TYR A 198 -17.68 7.05 4.37
C TYR A 198 -16.81 8.30 4.49
N ALA A 199 -17.43 9.48 4.53
CA ALA A 199 -16.71 10.77 4.59
C ALA A 199 -15.79 10.92 5.82
N GLU A 200 -16.04 10.17 6.89
CA GLU A 200 -15.23 10.14 8.12
C GLU A 200 -13.97 9.24 8.02
N CYS A 201 -13.80 8.53 6.90
CA CYS A 201 -12.72 7.58 6.70
C CYS A 201 -11.66 8.13 5.74
N ASP A 202 -10.38 7.84 6.04
CA ASP A 202 -9.24 8.07 5.13
C ASP A 202 -9.18 6.90 4.13
N ILE A 203 -10.00 6.99 3.05
CA ILE A 203 -10.05 5.94 2.03
C ILE A 203 -9.24 6.35 0.82
N GLY A 204 -8.28 5.52 0.45
CA GLY A 204 -7.39 5.69 -0.68
C GLY A 204 -7.41 4.54 -1.65
N VAL A 205 -6.49 4.59 -2.61
CA VAL A 205 -6.31 3.56 -3.62
C VAL A 205 -4.86 3.06 -3.66
N HIS A 206 -4.72 1.75 -3.87
CA HIS A 206 -3.48 1.06 -4.20
C HIS A 206 -3.66 0.42 -5.58
N LEU A 207 -3.25 1.15 -6.62
CA LEU A 207 -3.50 0.76 -8.00
C LEU A 207 -2.25 0.15 -8.64
N HIS A 208 -2.49 -0.81 -9.52
CA HIS A 208 -1.51 -1.32 -10.44
C HIS A 208 -1.85 -0.90 -11.88
N SER A 209 -0.86 -0.77 -12.74
CA SER A 209 -1.09 -0.38 -14.13
C SER A 209 -0.05 -0.93 -15.10
N ALA A 210 -0.47 -1.14 -16.34
CA ALA A 210 0.46 -1.26 -17.44
C ALA A 210 1.14 0.11 -17.73
N PRO A 211 2.32 0.11 -18.37
CA PRO A 211 2.96 1.35 -18.79
C PRO A 211 2.03 2.25 -19.61
N GLY A 212 1.94 3.53 -19.24
CA GLY A 212 1.12 4.53 -19.93
C GLY A 212 -0.32 4.68 -19.41
N GLU A 213 -0.84 3.76 -18.62
CA GLU A 213 -2.22 3.83 -18.11
C GLU A 213 -2.33 4.53 -16.75
N ALA A 214 -1.24 4.64 -16.01
CA ALA A 214 -1.18 5.15 -14.65
C ALA A 214 -1.90 6.50 -14.46
N ALA A 215 -1.64 7.48 -15.32
CA ALA A 215 -2.20 8.82 -15.21
C ALA A 215 -3.74 8.82 -15.30
N ALA A 216 -4.32 8.05 -16.21
CA ALA A 216 -5.78 7.95 -16.35
C ALA A 216 -6.44 7.33 -15.12
N LYS A 217 -5.85 6.27 -14.55
CA LYS A 217 -6.34 5.62 -13.32
C LYS A 217 -6.27 6.59 -12.12
N VAL A 218 -5.14 7.30 -11.96
CA VAL A 218 -4.95 8.29 -10.88
C VAL A 218 -5.97 9.43 -10.98
N LEU A 219 -6.15 10.00 -12.17
CA LEU A 219 -7.11 11.08 -12.37
C LEU A 219 -8.55 10.63 -12.13
N ALA A 220 -8.91 9.42 -12.57
CA ALA A 220 -10.24 8.86 -12.30
C ALA A 220 -10.53 8.72 -10.81
N ALA A 221 -9.57 8.25 -10.02
CA ALA A 221 -9.70 8.16 -8.56
C ALA A 221 -9.80 9.56 -7.93
N TYR A 222 -8.91 10.49 -8.32
CA TYR A 222 -8.89 11.86 -7.78
C TYR A 222 -10.19 12.62 -8.07
N ASP A 223 -10.66 12.56 -9.33
CA ASP A 223 -11.88 13.24 -9.76
C ASP A 223 -13.14 12.65 -9.07
N ALA A 224 -13.06 11.39 -8.60
CA ALA A 224 -14.08 10.75 -7.76
C ALA A 224 -13.95 11.06 -6.26
N GLY A 225 -12.98 11.91 -5.84
CA GLY A 225 -12.80 12.33 -4.47
C GLY A 225 -11.68 11.66 -3.69
N CYS A 226 -10.88 10.77 -4.32
CA CYS A 226 -9.72 10.18 -3.66
C CYS A 226 -8.67 11.23 -3.30
N ARG A 227 -8.16 11.15 -2.06
CA ARG A 227 -7.09 12.05 -1.56
C ARG A 227 -5.94 11.29 -0.92
N ARG A 228 -5.92 9.96 -1.09
CA ARG A 228 -4.84 9.10 -0.64
C ARG A 228 -4.45 8.13 -1.76
N PHE A 229 -3.17 8.12 -2.13
CA PHE A 229 -2.63 7.30 -3.21
C PHE A 229 -1.40 6.55 -2.73
N ASP A 230 -1.40 5.24 -2.92
CA ASP A 230 -0.25 4.38 -2.76
C ASP A 230 0.46 4.26 -4.12
N SER A 231 1.79 4.38 -4.13
CA SER A 231 2.59 4.34 -5.35
C SER A 231 4.01 3.88 -5.07
N ALA A 232 4.78 3.57 -6.10
CA ALA A 232 6.19 3.24 -5.95
C ALA A 232 7.03 3.93 -7.02
N ILE A 233 8.17 4.50 -6.63
CA ILE A 233 9.11 5.14 -7.57
C ILE A 233 9.48 4.18 -8.69
N GLY A 234 9.38 4.68 -9.94
CA GLY A 234 9.65 3.90 -11.15
C GLY A 234 8.60 2.82 -11.47
N GLY A 235 7.55 2.65 -10.65
CA GLY A 235 6.51 1.66 -10.86
C GLY A 235 6.99 0.22 -10.74
N LEU A 236 8.07 -0.03 -9.99
CA LEU A 236 8.57 -1.39 -9.75
C LEU A 236 7.56 -2.23 -8.97
N GLY A 237 7.69 -3.55 -9.09
CA GLY A 237 6.91 -4.51 -8.34
C GLY A 237 5.62 -4.89 -9.04
N GLY A 238 4.75 -5.47 -8.27
CA GLY A 238 3.49 -6.10 -8.61
C GLY A 238 3.26 -7.24 -7.64
N CYS A 239 2.02 -7.67 -7.46
CA CYS A 239 1.70 -8.75 -6.54
C CYS A 239 2.28 -10.07 -7.06
N PRO A 240 3.28 -10.70 -6.40
CA PRO A 240 3.87 -11.97 -6.85
C PRO A 240 2.86 -13.12 -6.85
N PHE A 241 1.70 -12.91 -6.27
CA PHE A 241 0.58 -13.85 -6.22
C PHE A 241 -0.49 -13.58 -7.31
N ALA A 242 -0.34 -12.54 -8.12
CA ALA A 242 -1.12 -12.35 -9.34
C ALA A 242 -0.52 -13.22 -10.44
N GLN A 243 -1.29 -14.16 -10.96
CA GLN A 243 -0.81 -15.31 -11.77
C GLN A 243 -0.34 -14.98 -13.19
N ASP A 244 -0.35 -13.73 -13.64
CA ASP A 244 0.04 -13.36 -15.01
C ASP A 244 0.96 -12.15 -15.02
N ALA A 245 1.50 -11.79 -16.19
CA ALA A 245 2.52 -10.76 -16.40
C ALA A 245 2.40 -9.60 -15.39
N LEU A 246 3.38 -9.49 -14.49
CA LEU A 246 3.42 -8.54 -13.38
C LEU A 246 3.06 -7.14 -13.86
N VAL A 247 1.87 -6.70 -13.50
CA VAL A 247 1.46 -5.30 -13.67
C VAL A 247 2.11 -4.54 -12.52
N GLY A 248 2.95 -3.54 -12.84
CA GLY A 248 3.71 -2.78 -11.84
C GLY A 248 2.81 -1.89 -10.97
N ASN A 249 3.37 -1.45 -9.86
CA ASN A 249 2.76 -0.36 -9.08
C ASN A 249 2.57 0.89 -9.95
N ILE A 250 1.64 1.76 -9.58
CA ILE A 250 1.59 3.10 -10.19
C ILE A 250 2.91 3.83 -9.89
N PRO A 251 3.63 4.34 -10.92
CA PRO A 251 4.83 5.11 -10.67
C PRO A 251 4.53 6.39 -9.88
N THR A 252 5.26 6.65 -8.82
CA THR A 252 5.09 7.85 -7.98
C THR A 252 5.21 9.13 -8.80
N GLU A 253 6.12 9.16 -9.77
CA GLU A 253 6.31 10.30 -10.68
C GLU A 253 5.07 10.52 -11.55
N SER A 254 4.35 9.46 -11.89
CA SER A 254 3.10 9.56 -12.65
C SER A 254 1.96 10.09 -11.80
N VAL A 255 1.87 9.70 -10.51
CA VAL A 255 0.91 10.26 -9.56
C VAL A 255 1.14 11.76 -9.41
N ILE A 256 2.36 12.17 -9.11
CA ILE A 256 2.73 13.58 -8.93
C ILE A 256 2.37 14.39 -10.17
N ARG A 257 2.81 13.94 -11.35
CA ARG A 257 2.55 14.62 -12.62
C ARG A 257 1.07 14.72 -12.97
N ALA A 258 0.31 13.65 -12.74
CA ALA A 258 -1.14 13.63 -13.00
C ALA A 258 -1.88 14.61 -12.10
N LEU A 259 -1.58 14.62 -10.80
CA LEU A 259 -2.25 15.47 -9.82
C LEU A 259 -1.82 16.95 -9.93
N GLN A 260 -0.60 17.24 -10.38
CA GLN A 260 -0.18 18.60 -10.74
C GLN A 260 -1.07 19.21 -11.83
N GLN A 261 -1.64 18.41 -12.75
CA GLN A 261 -2.63 18.88 -13.73
C GLN A 261 -3.95 19.34 -13.06
N ARG A 262 -4.20 18.94 -11.81
CA ARG A 262 -5.33 19.36 -10.96
C ARG A 262 -4.91 20.42 -9.95
N SER A 263 -3.74 21.05 -10.12
CA SER A 263 -3.18 22.06 -9.21
C SER A 263 -2.91 21.55 -7.79
N VAL A 264 -2.73 20.25 -7.62
CA VAL A 264 -2.27 19.67 -6.34
C VAL A 264 -0.79 19.94 -6.20
N GLU A 265 -0.40 20.47 -5.04
CA GLU A 265 1.00 20.66 -4.66
C GLU A 265 1.44 19.56 -3.69
N PHE A 266 2.64 19.06 -3.88
CA PHE A 266 3.26 18.08 -2.98
C PHE A 266 4.39 18.74 -2.19
N GLU A 267 4.48 18.42 -0.90
CA GLU A 267 5.56 18.88 -0.03
C GLU A 267 6.87 18.10 -0.22
N ILE A 268 7.00 17.36 -1.32
CA ILE A 268 8.26 16.71 -1.69
C ILE A 268 9.19 17.82 -2.16
N SER A 269 10.00 18.33 -1.23
CA SER A 269 10.74 19.59 -1.37
C SER A 269 12.14 19.39 -1.97
N ASN A 270 12.67 18.17 -1.96
CA ASN A 270 14.02 17.88 -2.41
C ASN A 270 14.03 17.08 -3.72
N SER A 271 15.12 17.17 -4.45
CA SER A 271 15.29 16.42 -5.69
C SER A 271 15.08 14.91 -5.45
N LEU A 272 14.24 14.28 -6.27
CA LEU A 272 14.10 12.82 -6.30
C LEU A 272 15.32 12.11 -6.91
N SER A 273 16.36 12.85 -7.34
CA SER A 273 17.49 12.29 -8.07
C SER A 273 18.18 11.12 -7.36
N ASP A 274 18.39 11.24 -6.04
CA ASP A 274 19.07 10.21 -5.26
C ASP A 274 18.22 8.97 -5.13
N VAL A 275 16.89 9.13 -4.90
CA VAL A 275 15.95 8.01 -4.84
C VAL A 275 15.84 7.32 -6.19
N LEU A 276 15.75 8.08 -7.28
CA LEU A 276 15.72 7.54 -8.64
C LEU A 276 16.99 6.78 -9.01
N ALA A 277 18.16 7.29 -8.61
CA ALA A 277 19.44 6.61 -8.81
C ALA A 277 19.48 5.26 -8.06
N LEU A 278 19.07 5.26 -6.78
CA LEU A 278 18.97 4.03 -5.98
C LEU A 278 17.93 3.04 -6.55
N ASN A 279 16.79 3.55 -7.02
CA ASN A 279 15.78 2.72 -7.66
C ASN A 279 16.32 2.06 -8.93
N SER A 280 17.07 2.79 -9.74
CA SER A 280 17.73 2.27 -10.95
C SER A 280 18.79 1.22 -10.61
N GLU A 281 19.59 1.45 -9.54
CA GLU A 281 20.55 0.48 -9.02
C GLU A 281 19.85 -0.83 -8.62
N ILE A 282 18.74 -0.73 -7.87
CA ILE A 282 17.96 -1.88 -7.43
C ILE A 282 17.35 -2.61 -8.62
N ALA A 283 16.69 -1.92 -9.52
CA ALA A 283 16.06 -2.50 -10.70
C ALA A 283 17.07 -3.24 -11.60
N SER A 284 18.28 -2.69 -11.75
CA SER A 284 19.31 -3.28 -12.62
C SER A 284 19.99 -4.51 -12.01
N ASN A 285 20.10 -4.59 -10.69
CA ASN A 285 20.94 -5.60 -10.04
C ASN A 285 20.14 -6.72 -9.34
N TYR A 286 18.85 -6.50 -9.06
CA TYR A 286 18.07 -7.40 -8.18
C TYR A 286 16.76 -7.93 -8.79
N THR A 287 16.41 -7.51 -10.02
CA THR A 287 15.31 -8.11 -10.80
C THR A 287 15.62 -9.52 -11.27
#